data_cfaf5f0534b41a87019896b7d60dc528
#
_entry.id   cfaf5f0534b41a87019896b7d60dc528
#
_cell.length_a   1.000
_cell.length_b   1.000
_cell.length_c   1.000
_cell.angle_alpha   90.00
_cell.angle_beta   90.00
_cell.angle_gamma   90.00
#
_symmetry.space_group_name_H-M   'P 1'
#
loop_
_entity.id
_entity.type
_entity.pdbx_description
1 polymer ?
#
loop_
_entity_poly.entity_id
_entity_poly.type
_entity_poly.pdbx_seq_one_letter_code
_entity_poly.pdbx_strand_id
1 'polypeptide(L)'
;MNGNQMIQIIPTLKVNNRKLNERFYIETLGMKPLLEESAFLSLGDQTDVEKLILEEAPSMRTRKVEGLKKLARLVVKVKDPSEIEGLLSQMKSLPRLFKGSRGYAFEIVSPEQDVILVHAENHIKDLVPLETVPEFSSNTSIRYLSQFEISMELRLPEGTESILAPEKVGTVITFTQGQGPDLAVENNVTWDLSMLKFLVKDLDLTSLRQKFEGTDYFIPKSEK
;
A
#
# COMPACT_ATOMS: atom_id res chain seq x y z
N MET A 1 3.04 -25.48 -19.05
CA MET A 1 3.88 -24.38 -18.56
C MET A 1 3.27 -23.92 -17.24
N ASN A 2 3.79 -24.40 -16.11
CA ASN A 2 3.33 -23.96 -14.79
C ASN A 2 3.90 -22.57 -14.56
N GLY A 3 3.05 -21.55 -14.76
CA GLY A 3 3.45 -20.16 -14.54
C GLY A 3 3.73 -19.95 -13.06
N ASN A 4 4.80 -19.20 -12.75
CA ASN A 4 5.11 -18.70 -11.43
C ASN A 4 3.84 -18.06 -10.84
N GLN A 5 3.24 -18.70 -9.83
CA GLN A 5 2.07 -18.15 -9.20
C GLN A 5 2.51 -17.10 -8.17
N MET A 6 2.23 -15.85 -8.46
CA MET A 6 2.42 -14.77 -7.48
C MET A 6 1.47 -14.98 -6.30
N ILE A 7 2.03 -14.97 -5.09
CA ILE A 7 1.28 -15.14 -3.85
C ILE A 7 0.86 -13.79 -3.29
N GLN A 8 1.79 -12.82 -3.27
CA GLN A 8 1.57 -11.52 -2.66
C GLN A 8 2.57 -10.48 -3.17
N ILE A 9 2.15 -9.21 -3.18
CA ILE A 9 3.03 -8.05 -3.36
C ILE A 9 2.96 -7.22 -2.09
N ILE A 10 4.12 -6.87 -1.54
CA ILE A 10 4.25 -6.06 -0.34
C ILE A 10 4.96 -4.76 -0.72
N PRO A 11 4.29 -3.60 -0.68
CA PRO A 11 4.92 -2.32 -0.94
C PRO A 11 5.76 -1.86 0.25
N THR A 12 6.85 -1.16 -0.05
CA THR A 12 7.64 -0.40 0.92
C THR A 12 7.48 1.08 0.65
N LEU A 13 7.00 1.82 1.64
CA LEU A 13 6.82 3.27 1.56
C LEU A 13 7.91 3.98 2.35
N LYS A 14 8.60 4.94 1.72
CA LYS A 14 9.53 5.83 2.40
C LYS A 14 8.76 6.86 3.20
N VAL A 15 9.17 7.04 4.45
CA VAL A 15 8.59 8.01 5.38
C VAL A 15 9.68 8.85 6.03
N ASN A 16 9.44 10.15 6.22
CA ASN A 16 10.38 11.04 6.88
C ASN A 16 10.43 10.81 8.39
N ASN A 17 9.27 10.67 9.01
CA ASN A 17 9.13 10.51 10.45
C ASN A 17 8.41 9.20 10.76
N ARG A 18 9.19 8.19 11.14
CA ARG A 18 8.63 6.87 11.44
C ARG A 18 7.57 6.91 12.53
N LYS A 19 7.82 7.58 13.65
CA LYS A 19 6.87 7.61 14.78
C LYS A 19 5.53 8.24 14.41
N LEU A 20 5.52 9.26 13.57
CA LEU A 20 4.30 9.90 13.11
C LEU A 20 3.51 8.97 12.18
N ASN A 21 4.22 8.31 11.26
CA ASN A 21 3.61 7.36 10.34
C ASN A 21 3.19 6.06 11.04
N GLU A 22 4.01 5.53 11.96
CA GLU A 22 3.66 4.39 12.81
C GLU A 22 2.34 4.62 13.52
N ARG A 23 2.19 5.77 14.20
CA ARG A 23 0.94 6.14 14.87
C ARG A 23 -0.23 6.17 13.89
N PHE A 24 -0.05 6.73 12.70
CA PHE A 24 -1.08 6.80 11.69
C PHE A 24 -1.51 5.40 11.21
N TYR A 25 -0.58 4.56 10.79
CA TYR A 25 -0.89 3.25 10.25
C TYR A 25 -1.43 2.28 11.33
N ILE A 26 -0.94 2.39 12.57
CA ILE A 26 -1.36 1.53 13.67
C ILE A 26 -2.65 2.04 14.32
N GLU A 27 -2.68 3.29 14.79
CA GLU A 27 -3.81 3.79 15.59
C GLU A 27 -5.00 4.22 14.72
N THR A 28 -4.75 4.73 13.50
CA THR A 28 -5.83 5.21 12.62
C THR A 28 -6.32 4.13 11.66
N LEU A 29 -5.42 3.33 11.10
CA LEU A 29 -5.76 2.31 10.12
C LEU A 29 -5.86 0.90 10.72
N GLY A 30 -5.52 0.70 11.99
CA GLY A 30 -5.62 -0.60 12.66
C GLY A 30 -4.64 -1.65 12.13
N MET A 31 -3.52 -1.25 11.54
CA MET A 31 -2.49 -2.20 11.10
C MET A 31 -1.67 -2.70 12.29
N LYS A 32 -1.35 -3.99 12.32
CA LYS A 32 -0.56 -4.59 13.41
C LYS A 32 0.94 -4.44 13.11
N PRO A 33 1.75 -3.88 14.03
CA PRO A 33 3.20 -3.93 13.90
C PRO A 33 3.69 -5.37 14.11
N LEU A 34 4.50 -5.87 13.16
CA LEU A 34 5.00 -7.25 13.19
C LEU A 34 6.49 -7.31 13.54
N LEU A 35 7.30 -6.51 12.85
CA LEU A 35 8.75 -6.50 13.04
C LEU A 35 9.25 -5.06 12.86
N GLU A 36 10.10 -4.64 13.78
CA GLU A 36 10.86 -3.39 13.69
C GLU A 36 12.34 -3.72 13.63
N GLU A 37 12.99 -3.38 12.53
CA GLU A 37 14.40 -3.65 12.32
C GLU A 37 15.08 -2.46 11.62
N SER A 38 16.03 -1.83 12.32
CA SER A 38 16.75 -0.66 11.79
C SER A 38 15.80 0.45 11.30
N ALA A 39 15.84 0.78 10.00
CA ALA A 39 14.99 1.79 9.39
C ALA A 39 13.60 1.26 8.99
N PHE A 40 13.35 -0.03 9.11
CA PHE A 40 12.15 -0.68 8.60
C PHE A 40 11.18 -1.06 9.70
N LEU A 41 9.89 -0.86 9.42
CA LEU A 41 8.78 -1.35 10.22
C LEU A 41 7.84 -2.15 9.33
N SER A 42 7.72 -3.43 9.59
CA SER A 42 6.75 -4.32 8.93
C SER A 42 5.40 -4.23 9.61
N LEU A 43 4.36 -4.03 8.81
CA LEU A 43 2.98 -3.93 9.22
C LEU A 43 2.14 -5.05 8.59
N GLY A 44 1.17 -5.56 9.31
CA GLY A 44 0.26 -6.60 8.86
C GLY A 44 -1.08 -6.53 9.58
N ASP A 45 -1.71 -7.68 9.72
CA ASP A 45 -2.99 -7.88 10.40
C ASP A 45 -2.88 -8.93 11.52
N GLN A 46 -4.01 -9.35 12.10
CA GLN A 46 -4.01 -10.35 13.18
C GLN A 46 -3.60 -11.76 12.72
N THR A 47 -3.42 -11.98 11.42
CA THR A 47 -2.88 -13.25 10.88
C THR A 47 -1.36 -13.31 10.90
N ASP A 48 -0.69 -12.23 11.35
CA ASP A 48 0.78 -12.07 11.38
C ASP A 48 1.45 -12.15 9.99
N VAL A 49 0.68 -11.91 8.93
CA VAL A 49 1.20 -11.83 7.56
C VAL A 49 1.59 -10.40 7.24
N GLU A 50 2.84 -10.19 6.81
CA GLU A 50 3.35 -8.90 6.37
C GLU A 50 2.55 -8.39 5.15
N LYS A 51 2.12 -7.13 5.20
CA LYS A 51 1.31 -6.50 4.15
C LYS A 51 1.90 -5.20 3.62
N LEU A 52 2.62 -4.47 4.46
CA LEU A 52 3.18 -3.16 4.18
C LEU A 52 4.48 -2.99 4.95
N ILE A 53 5.45 -2.31 4.36
CA ILE A 53 6.70 -1.95 5.04
C ILE A 53 6.83 -0.42 5.00
N LEU A 54 7.16 0.18 6.13
CA LEU A 54 7.59 1.57 6.22
C LEU A 54 9.10 1.62 6.34
N GLU A 55 9.76 2.44 5.50
CA GLU A 55 11.20 2.68 5.50
C GLU A 55 11.47 4.10 5.96
N GLU A 56 12.08 4.28 7.13
CA GLU A 56 12.46 5.61 7.60
C GLU A 56 13.64 6.15 6.76
N ALA A 57 13.40 7.29 6.13
CA ALA A 57 14.38 7.97 5.29
C ALA A 57 14.46 9.44 5.70
N PRO A 58 15.37 9.79 6.63
CA PRO A 58 15.46 11.15 7.17
C PRO A 58 15.85 12.17 6.10
N SER A 59 15.39 13.40 6.30
CA SER A 59 15.46 14.54 5.37
C SER A 59 16.87 15.01 4.92
N MET A 60 17.93 14.43 5.47
CA MET A 60 19.31 14.76 5.02
C MET A 60 19.63 14.28 3.60
N ARG A 61 18.92 13.26 3.11
CA ARG A 61 19.18 12.65 1.78
C ARG A 61 17.91 12.46 0.96
N THR A 62 16.75 12.68 1.57
CA THR A 62 15.44 12.47 0.95
C THR A 62 14.56 13.68 1.16
N ARG A 63 13.58 13.88 0.31
CA ARG A 63 12.65 15.01 0.37
C ARG A 63 11.22 14.63 0.06
N LYS A 64 10.32 15.55 0.35
CA LYS A 64 8.93 15.46 -0.09
C LYS A 64 8.85 15.42 -1.61
N VAL A 65 7.88 14.68 -2.14
CA VAL A 65 7.56 14.66 -3.57
C VAL A 65 7.06 16.03 -4.02
N GLU A 66 7.55 16.48 -5.15
CA GLU A 66 7.04 17.65 -5.86
C GLU A 66 6.08 17.19 -6.96
N GLY A 67 4.83 17.65 -6.88
CA GLY A 67 3.77 17.24 -7.80
C GLY A 67 3.17 15.87 -7.48
N LEU A 68 3.00 15.03 -8.49
CA LEU A 68 2.34 13.74 -8.35
C LEU A 68 3.30 12.67 -7.78
N LYS A 69 2.81 11.88 -6.83
CA LYS A 69 3.50 10.70 -6.31
C LYS A 69 3.38 9.51 -7.28
N LYS A 70 4.37 8.62 -7.28
CA LYS A 70 4.32 7.33 -7.98
C LYS A 70 3.20 6.45 -7.41
N LEU A 71 3.03 6.44 -6.08
CA LEU A 71 1.87 5.84 -5.45
C LEU A 71 0.67 6.78 -5.59
N ALA A 72 -0.21 6.47 -6.53
CA ALA A 72 -1.44 7.23 -6.72
C ALA A 72 -2.42 7.00 -5.58
N ARG A 73 -2.57 5.74 -5.18
CA ARG A 73 -3.45 5.32 -4.08
C ARG A 73 -3.02 3.97 -3.54
N LEU A 74 -3.00 3.83 -2.22
CA LEU A 74 -2.95 2.56 -1.53
C LEU A 74 -4.38 2.13 -1.22
N VAL A 75 -4.74 0.89 -1.52
CA VAL A 75 -6.07 0.36 -1.29
C VAL A 75 -5.99 -0.77 -0.27
N VAL A 76 -6.70 -0.62 0.83
CA VAL A 76 -6.80 -1.59 1.92
C VAL A 76 -8.19 -2.21 1.90
N LYS A 77 -8.28 -3.46 1.46
CA LYS A 77 -9.53 -4.22 1.44
C LYS A 77 -9.65 -5.05 2.71
N VAL A 78 -10.55 -4.62 3.59
CA VAL A 78 -10.81 -5.28 4.88
C VAL A 78 -11.77 -6.46 4.65
N LYS A 79 -11.53 -7.56 5.33
CA LYS A 79 -12.37 -8.76 5.23
C LYS A 79 -13.71 -8.60 5.96
N ASP A 80 -13.67 -8.03 7.16
CA ASP A 80 -14.86 -7.75 7.97
C ASP A 80 -15.26 -6.25 7.83
N PRO A 81 -16.40 -5.96 7.16
CA PRO A 81 -16.87 -4.58 7.00
C PRO A 81 -17.12 -3.83 8.32
N SER A 82 -17.48 -4.54 9.39
CA SER A 82 -17.76 -3.92 10.69
C SER A 82 -16.54 -3.28 11.34
N GLU A 83 -15.34 -3.74 10.98
CA GLU A 83 -14.09 -3.16 11.46
C GLU A 83 -13.89 -1.74 10.95
N ILE A 84 -14.41 -1.41 9.75
CA ILE A 84 -14.36 -0.05 9.20
C ILE A 84 -15.17 0.91 10.07
N GLU A 85 -16.37 0.52 10.48
CA GLU A 85 -17.19 1.33 11.40
C GLU A 85 -16.51 1.47 12.76
N GLY A 86 -15.86 0.41 13.24
CA GLY A 86 -15.06 0.43 14.45
C GLY A 86 -13.89 1.44 14.37
N LEU A 87 -13.16 1.48 13.26
CA LEU A 87 -12.11 2.47 13.03
C LEU A 87 -12.67 3.90 12.97
N LEU A 88 -13.75 4.11 12.21
CA LEU A 88 -14.39 5.42 12.05
C LEU A 88 -14.91 5.97 13.38
N SER A 89 -15.45 5.13 14.27
CA SER A 89 -15.94 5.53 15.58
C SER A 89 -14.84 6.04 16.53
N GLN A 90 -13.58 5.67 16.28
CA GLN A 90 -12.42 6.06 17.07
C GLN A 90 -11.71 7.31 16.53
N MET A 91 -12.05 7.75 15.32
CA MET A 91 -11.39 8.89 14.68
C MET A 91 -11.91 10.20 15.25
N LYS A 92 -10.98 11.11 15.61
CA LYS A 92 -11.32 12.46 16.07
C LYS A 92 -11.90 13.36 14.98
N SER A 93 -11.51 13.10 13.74
CA SER A 93 -11.96 13.81 12.55
C SER A 93 -12.23 12.78 11.48
N LEU A 94 -13.43 12.81 10.93
CA LEU A 94 -13.81 11.85 9.91
C LEU A 94 -13.16 12.21 8.55
N PRO A 95 -12.66 11.20 7.84
CA PRO A 95 -12.11 11.35 6.50
C PRO A 95 -13.23 11.48 5.46
N ARG A 96 -12.89 11.50 4.17
CA ARG A 96 -13.86 11.41 3.10
C ARG A 96 -14.53 10.04 3.12
N LEU A 97 -15.86 10.03 3.22
CA LEU A 97 -16.64 8.80 3.39
C LEU A 97 -17.31 8.35 2.11
N PHE A 98 -17.50 7.04 2.02
CA PHE A 98 -18.24 6.38 0.95
C PHE A 98 -19.15 5.30 1.55
N LYS A 99 -20.16 4.90 0.77
CA LYS A 99 -21.04 3.78 1.07
C LYS A 99 -21.08 2.84 -0.12
N GLY A 100 -21.01 1.57 0.14
CA GLY A 100 -21.20 0.50 -0.83
C GLY A 100 -22.18 -0.56 -0.32
N SER A 101 -22.28 -1.66 -1.03
CA SER A 101 -23.16 -2.78 -0.70
C SER A 101 -22.75 -3.52 0.58
N ARG A 102 -21.44 -3.52 0.88
CA ARG A 102 -20.89 -4.21 2.03
C ARG A 102 -20.60 -3.31 3.24
N GLY A 103 -20.97 -2.05 3.18
CA GLY A 103 -20.80 -1.16 4.30
C GLY A 103 -20.18 0.18 3.94
N TYR A 104 -19.55 0.80 4.93
CA TYR A 104 -18.83 2.06 4.76
C TYR A 104 -17.43 1.84 4.22
N ALA A 105 -16.91 2.88 3.61
CA ALA A 105 -15.51 2.99 3.21
C ALA A 105 -15.04 4.42 3.45
N PHE A 106 -13.74 4.62 3.53
CA PHE A 106 -13.18 5.96 3.69
C PHE A 106 -11.86 6.12 2.94
N GLU A 107 -11.62 7.35 2.51
CA GLU A 107 -10.34 7.78 1.93
C GLU A 107 -9.67 8.77 2.86
N ILE A 108 -8.45 8.53 3.23
CA ILE A 108 -7.64 9.32 4.16
C ILE A 108 -6.25 9.55 3.60
N VAL A 109 -5.59 10.59 4.07
CA VAL A 109 -4.26 10.97 3.62
C VAL A 109 -3.26 10.74 4.75
N SER A 110 -2.15 10.04 4.43
CA SER A 110 -1.06 9.79 5.37
C SER A 110 -0.27 11.07 5.72
N PRO A 111 0.57 11.06 6.76
CA PRO A 111 1.49 12.17 7.03
C PRO A 111 2.40 12.52 5.85
N GLU A 112 2.76 11.52 5.03
CA GLU A 112 3.57 11.71 3.82
C GLU A 112 2.74 12.01 2.57
N GLN A 113 1.44 12.32 2.73
CA GLN A 113 0.52 12.64 1.65
C GLN A 113 0.20 11.46 0.72
N ASP A 114 0.27 10.22 1.20
CA ASP A 114 -0.26 9.07 0.49
C ASP A 114 -1.77 9.00 0.63
N VAL A 115 -2.46 8.83 -0.47
CA VAL A 115 -3.91 8.62 -0.47
C VAL A 115 -4.21 7.15 -0.18
N ILE A 116 -5.00 6.88 0.84
CA ILE A 116 -5.34 5.53 1.28
C ILE A 116 -6.85 5.36 1.28
N LEU A 117 -7.34 4.38 0.51
CA LEU A 117 -8.74 3.96 0.51
C LEU A 117 -8.91 2.68 1.32
N VAL A 118 -9.75 2.72 2.34
CA VAL A 118 -10.13 1.54 3.15
C VAL A 118 -11.56 1.15 2.82
N HIS A 119 -11.77 -0.09 2.39
CA HIS A 119 -13.08 -0.60 1.99
C HIS A 119 -13.21 -2.10 2.21
N ALA A 120 -14.46 -2.62 2.09
CA ALA A 120 -14.75 -4.05 2.11
C ALA A 120 -15.42 -4.54 0.81
N GLU A 121 -15.64 -3.66 -0.18
CA GLU A 121 -16.35 -3.98 -1.41
C GLU A 121 -15.59 -4.96 -2.32
N ASN A 122 -16.33 -5.67 -3.15
CA ASN A 122 -15.72 -6.50 -4.19
C ASN A 122 -15.15 -5.67 -5.33
N HIS A 123 -15.79 -4.53 -5.64
CA HIS A 123 -15.35 -3.60 -6.66
C HIS A 123 -15.38 -2.17 -6.12
N ILE A 124 -14.26 -1.47 -6.19
CA ILE A 124 -14.13 -0.06 -5.72
C ILE A 124 -15.12 0.86 -6.43
N LYS A 125 -15.44 0.59 -7.70
CA LYS A 125 -16.40 1.36 -8.49
C LYS A 125 -17.84 1.38 -7.92
N ASP A 126 -18.15 0.43 -7.03
CA ASP A 126 -19.48 0.35 -6.38
C ASP A 126 -19.59 1.29 -5.17
N LEU A 127 -18.50 1.98 -4.81
CA LEU A 127 -18.47 2.97 -3.74
C LEU A 127 -19.05 4.30 -4.20
N VAL A 128 -20.05 4.78 -3.46
CA VAL A 128 -20.70 6.09 -3.68
C VAL A 128 -20.27 7.05 -2.58
N PRO A 129 -19.78 8.25 -2.91
CA PRO A 129 -19.44 9.26 -1.90
C PRO A 129 -20.67 9.63 -1.05
N LEU A 130 -20.44 9.83 0.25
CA LEU A 130 -21.48 10.31 1.15
C LEU A 130 -21.44 11.83 1.25
N GLU A 131 -22.60 12.46 1.06
CA GLU A 131 -22.77 13.90 1.25
C GLU A 131 -23.00 14.27 2.73
N THR A 132 -23.62 13.37 3.48
CA THR A 132 -23.90 13.52 4.91
C THR A 132 -23.08 12.53 5.71
N VAL A 133 -22.49 13.01 6.79
CA VAL A 133 -21.68 12.21 7.69
C VAL A 133 -22.59 11.53 8.71
N PRO A 134 -22.67 10.19 8.74
CA PRO A 134 -23.41 9.48 9.77
C PRO A 134 -22.69 9.52 11.12
N GLU A 135 -23.43 9.31 12.19
CA GLU A 135 -22.83 9.05 13.49
C GLU A 135 -22.36 7.58 13.53
N PHE A 136 -21.10 7.40 13.91
CA PHE A 136 -20.52 6.08 14.14
C PHE A 136 -20.47 5.81 15.64
N SER A 137 -21.28 4.88 16.11
CA SER A 137 -21.24 4.37 17.46
C SER A 137 -20.90 2.88 17.41
N SER A 138 -19.65 2.53 17.64
CA SER A 138 -19.25 1.14 17.78
C SER A 138 -19.00 0.82 19.25
N ASN A 139 -19.61 -0.27 19.72
CA ASN A 139 -19.30 -0.83 21.02
C ASN A 139 -17.97 -1.61 21.04
N THR A 140 -17.32 -1.74 19.88
CA THR A 140 -16.10 -2.54 19.70
C THR A 140 -14.98 -1.59 19.29
N SER A 141 -14.00 -1.44 20.17
CA SER A 141 -12.76 -0.77 19.82
C SER A 141 -11.89 -1.68 18.96
N ILE A 142 -11.51 -1.21 17.79
CA ILE A 142 -10.60 -1.91 16.88
C ILE A 142 -9.17 -1.47 17.18
N ARG A 143 -8.38 -2.36 17.74
CA ARG A 143 -6.95 -2.13 17.88
C ARG A 143 -6.19 -2.51 16.61
N TYR A 144 -6.46 -3.72 16.10
CA TYR A 144 -5.87 -4.22 14.87
C TYR A 144 -6.95 -4.89 14.02
N LEU A 145 -6.87 -4.68 12.71
CA LEU A 145 -7.71 -5.37 11.72
C LEU A 145 -7.49 -6.88 11.77
N SER A 146 -8.55 -7.64 11.69
CA SER A 146 -8.49 -9.12 11.72
C SER A 146 -7.76 -9.66 10.50
N GLN A 147 -8.15 -9.18 9.31
CA GLN A 147 -7.51 -9.54 8.03
C GLN A 147 -7.81 -8.48 6.97
N PHE A 148 -6.78 -8.13 6.19
CA PHE A 148 -6.94 -7.27 5.02
C PHE A 148 -5.98 -7.66 3.88
N GLU A 149 -6.29 -7.16 2.70
CA GLU A 149 -5.44 -7.24 1.51
C GLU A 149 -5.03 -5.85 1.07
N ILE A 150 -3.84 -5.74 0.47
CA ILE A 150 -3.36 -4.50 -0.13
C ILE A 150 -3.33 -4.63 -1.64
N SER A 151 -3.86 -3.62 -2.31
CA SER A 151 -3.62 -3.33 -3.71
C SER A 151 -3.24 -1.86 -3.89
N MET A 152 -2.75 -1.48 -5.05
CA MET A 152 -2.24 -0.14 -5.27
C MET A 152 -2.49 0.35 -6.70
N GLU A 153 -2.67 1.66 -6.81
CA GLU A 153 -2.66 2.37 -8.08
C GLU A 153 -1.33 3.11 -8.20
N LEU A 154 -0.58 2.80 -9.24
CA LEU A 154 0.72 3.42 -9.50
C LEU A 154 0.64 4.36 -10.69
N ARG A 155 1.34 5.49 -10.59
CA ARG A 155 1.53 6.42 -11.72
C ARG A 155 2.86 6.16 -12.39
N LEU A 156 2.80 6.09 -13.71
CA LEU A 156 3.96 6.07 -14.57
C LEU A 156 4.10 7.44 -15.26
N PRO A 157 5.32 7.88 -15.57
CA PRO A 157 5.52 9.02 -16.43
C PRO A 157 4.76 8.82 -17.75
N GLU A 158 4.23 9.90 -18.31
CA GLU A 158 3.53 9.86 -19.59
C GLU A 158 4.42 9.28 -20.70
N GLY A 159 3.86 8.41 -21.53
CA GLY A 159 4.59 7.72 -22.59
C GLY A 159 5.45 6.52 -22.15
N THR A 160 5.46 6.20 -20.84
CA THR A 160 6.13 4.98 -20.34
C THR A 160 5.16 3.83 -20.21
N GLU A 161 5.63 2.61 -20.48
CA GLU A 161 4.89 1.38 -20.23
C GLU A 161 5.43 0.67 -19.00
N SER A 162 4.55 -0.05 -18.29
CA SER A 162 4.97 -0.88 -17.17
C SER A 162 5.75 -2.08 -17.67
N ILE A 163 6.90 -2.36 -17.06
CA ILE A 163 7.63 -3.62 -17.25
C ILE A 163 6.93 -4.81 -16.56
N LEU A 164 6.00 -4.53 -15.66
CA LEU A 164 5.19 -5.54 -15.00
C LEU A 164 4.01 -5.90 -15.91
N ALA A 165 3.98 -7.14 -16.37
CA ALA A 165 2.90 -7.62 -17.21
C ALA A 165 1.56 -7.59 -16.45
N PRO A 166 0.52 -6.92 -16.98
CA PRO A 166 -0.77 -6.78 -16.30
C PRO A 166 -1.39 -8.13 -15.91
N GLU A 167 -1.22 -9.16 -16.71
CA GLU A 167 -1.71 -10.51 -16.42
C GLU A 167 -1.04 -11.17 -15.21
N LYS A 168 0.12 -10.67 -14.76
CA LYS A 168 0.85 -11.22 -13.61
C LYS A 168 0.59 -10.46 -12.31
N VAL A 169 0.31 -9.16 -12.40
CA VAL A 169 0.06 -8.29 -11.24
C VAL A 169 -1.42 -7.90 -11.10
N GLY A 170 -2.17 -8.03 -12.16
CA GLY A 170 -3.60 -8.03 -12.32
C GLY A 170 -4.37 -7.09 -11.40
N THR A 171 -5.04 -7.67 -10.42
CA THR A 171 -5.89 -6.92 -9.48
C THR A 171 -5.12 -6.26 -8.34
N VAL A 172 -3.83 -6.57 -8.15
CA VAL A 172 -3.03 -6.03 -7.04
C VAL A 172 -2.39 -4.70 -7.38
N ILE A 173 -1.99 -4.52 -8.64
CA ILE A 173 -1.43 -3.25 -9.13
C ILE A 173 -2.21 -2.81 -10.38
N THR A 174 -2.68 -1.58 -10.38
CA THR A 174 -3.21 -0.88 -11.54
C THR A 174 -2.29 0.28 -11.89
N PHE A 175 -2.19 0.61 -13.17
CA PHE A 175 -1.31 1.68 -13.64
C PHE A 175 -2.13 2.80 -14.27
N THR A 176 -1.74 4.03 -13.95
CA THR A 176 -2.20 5.25 -14.59
C THR A 176 -1.00 6.04 -15.09
N GLN A 177 -1.20 6.94 -16.04
CA GLN A 177 -0.15 7.84 -16.49
C GLN A 177 -0.34 9.22 -15.86
N GLY A 178 0.77 9.96 -15.71
CA GLY A 178 0.74 11.32 -15.18
C GLY A 178 1.97 12.11 -15.57
N GLN A 179 1.86 13.42 -15.37
CA GLN A 179 2.98 14.36 -15.54
C GLN A 179 3.39 14.90 -14.18
N GLY A 180 4.67 14.86 -13.89
CA GLY A 180 5.22 15.40 -12.65
C GLY A 180 6.73 15.24 -12.58
N PRO A 181 7.44 16.18 -11.93
CA PRO A 181 8.89 16.17 -11.91
C PRO A 181 9.47 14.91 -11.24
N ASP A 182 8.76 14.36 -10.24
CA ASP A 182 9.28 13.26 -9.45
C ASP A 182 8.82 11.87 -9.90
N LEU A 183 7.98 11.77 -10.92
CA LEU A 183 7.56 10.46 -11.42
C LEU A 183 8.70 9.65 -12.04
N ALA A 184 9.71 10.32 -12.61
CA ALA A 184 10.89 9.69 -13.20
C ALA A 184 12.12 9.69 -12.28
N VAL A 185 12.03 10.26 -11.07
CA VAL A 185 13.14 10.32 -10.11
C VAL A 185 13.34 8.94 -9.47
N GLU A 186 14.60 8.62 -9.13
CA GLU A 186 14.93 7.39 -8.43
C GLU A 186 14.17 7.23 -7.10
N ASN A 187 13.85 5.98 -6.74
CA ASN A 187 13.02 5.67 -5.56
C ASN A 187 13.69 5.98 -4.21
N ASN A 188 14.99 6.31 -4.23
CA ASN A 188 15.76 6.65 -3.02
C ASN A 188 15.74 8.15 -2.68
N VAL A 189 15.15 9.00 -3.53
CA VAL A 189 15.22 10.47 -3.41
C VAL A 189 14.02 11.05 -2.67
N THR A 190 12.83 10.48 -2.87
CA THR A 190 11.57 11.05 -2.35
C THR A 190 10.86 10.14 -1.37
N TRP A 191 10.00 10.74 -0.49
CA TRP A 191 9.09 9.98 0.37
C TRP A 191 7.88 9.53 -0.45
N ASP A 192 8.04 8.36 -1.06
CA ASP A 192 7.07 7.74 -1.95
C ASP A 192 7.26 6.21 -1.92
N LEU A 193 6.66 5.50 -2.84
CA LEU A 193 6.90 4.08 -3.05
C LEU A 193 8.39 3.84 -3.35
N SER A 194 9.04 3.07 -2.51
CA SER A 194 10.47 2.77 -2.58
C SER A 194 10.75 1.43 -3.24
N MET A 195 9.99 0.40 -2.86
CA MET A 195 10.23 -0.96 -3.31
C MET A 195 8.93 -1.76 -3.37
N LEU A 196 8.90 -2.77 -4.22
CA LEU A 196 7.87 -3.81 -4.24
C LEU A 196 8.53 -5.17 -3.96
N LYS A 197 8.12 -5.82 -2.88
CA LYS A 197 8.55 -7.17 -2.53
C LYS A 197 7.54 -8.18 -3.08
N PHE A 198 7.98 -9.04 -3.97
CA PHE A 198 7.14 -10.07 -4.57
C PHE A 198 7.37 -11.40 -3.86
N LEU A 199 6.32 -11.99 -3.32
CA LEU A 199 6.31 -13.37 -2.85
C LEU A 199 5.74 -14.24 -3.96
N VAL A 200 6.55 -15.19 -4.42
CA VAL A 200 6.24 -16.05 -5.58
C VAL A 200 6.44 -17.49 -5.18
N LYS A 201 5.51 -18.35 -5.57
CA LYS A 201 5.64 -19.80 -5.40
C LYS A 201 6.37 -20.37 -6.61
N ASP A 202 7.29 -21.29 -6.36
CA ASP A 202 8.03 -22.04 -7.40
C ASP A 202 8.75 -21.13 -8.42
N LEU A 203 9.51 -20.14 -7.92
CA LEU A 203 10.22 -19.17 -8.72
C LEU A 203 11.39 -19.82 -9.49
N ASP A 204 11.35 -19.78 -10.83
CA ASP A 204 12.52 -20.09 -11.66
C ASP A 204 13.50 -18.91 -11.69
N LEU A 205 14.42 -18.92 -10.72
CA LEU A 205 15.46 -17.89 -10.57
C LEU A 205 16.40 -17.83 -11.80
N THR A 206 16.58 -18.92 -12.53
CA THR A 206 17.45 -18.96 -13.71
C THR A 206 16.87 -18.15 -14.85
N SER A 207 15.60 -18.39 -15.18
CA SER A 207 14.88 -17.59 -16.19
C SER A 207 14.78 -16.12 -15.78
N LEU A 208 14.59 -15.83 -14.49
CA LEU A 208 14.52 -14.45 -14.01
C LEU A 208 15.87 -13.72 -14.17
N ARG A 209 16.97 -14.38 -13.80
CA ARG A 209 18.33 -13.83 -13.98
C ARG A 209 18.65 -13.52 -15.43
N GLN A 210 18.32 -14.41 -16.35
CA GLN A 210 18.51 -14.17 -17.80
C GLN A 210 17.73 -12.95 -18.30
N LYS A 211 16.50 -12.72 -17.79
CA LYS A 211 15.69 -11.57 -18.18
C LYS A 211 16.23 -10.24 -17.67
N PHE A 212 16.90 -10.24 -16.53
CA PHE A 212 17.40 -9.04 -15.88
C PHE A 212 18.93 -8.89 -15.98
N GLU A 213 19.58 -9.75 -16.75
CA GLU A 213 21.00 -9.62 -17.06
C GLU A 213 21.28 -8.30 -17.79
N GLY A 214 22.22 -7.51 -17.24
CA GLY A 214 22.54 -6.17 -17.77
C GLY A 214 21.59 -5.05 -17.34
N THR A 215 20.65 -5.32 -16.42
CA THR A 215 19.82 -4.29 -15.76
C THR A 215 20.30 -4.03 -14.35
N ASP A 216 19.88 -2.90 -13.75
CA ASP A 216 20.18 -2.55 -12.35
C ASP A 216 19.35 -3.35 -11.32
N TYR A 217 18.60 -4.36 -11.76
CA TYR A 217 17.79 -5.19 -10.88
C TYR A 217 18.62 -6.26 -10.19
N PHE A 218 18.57 -6.25 -8.86
CA PHE A 218 19.23 -7.26 -8.04
C PHE A 218 18.32 -8.49 -7.87
N ILE A 219 18.82 -9.65 -8.25
CA ILE A 219 18.18 -10.94 -7.97
C ILE A 219 19.04 -11.64 -6.93
N PRO A 220 18.54 -11.87 -5.69
CA PRO A 220 19.31 -12.53 -4.65
C PRO A 220 19.73 -13.95 -5.10
N LYS A 221 20.93 -14.35 -4.72
CA LYS A 221 21.33 -15.75 -4.85
C LYS A 221 20.46 -16.56 -3.91
N SER A 222 19.91 -17.68 -4.40
CA SER A 222 19.22 -18.61 -3.50
C SER A 222 20.19 -19.03 -2.40
N GLU A 223 19.82 -18.80 -1.16
CA GLU A 223 20.46 -19.49 -0.05
C GLU A 223 20.16 -20.98 -0.24
N LYS A 224 21.23 -21.79 -0.22
CA LYS A 224 21.13 -23.26 -0.29
C LYS A 224 20.70 -23.80 1.03
#